data_17b333947efe4b8760b68310f46cf32b
#
_entry.id   17b333947efe4b8760b68310f46cf32b
#
_cell.length_a   1.000
_cell.length_b   1.000
_cell.length_c   1.000
_cell.angle_alpha   90.00
_cell.angle_beta   90.00
_cell.angle_gamma   90.00
#
_symmetry.space_group_name_H-M   'P 1'
#
loop_
_entity.id
_entity.type
_entity.pdbx_description
1 polymer ?
#
loop_
_entity_poly.entity_id
_entity_poly.type
_entity_poly.pdbx_seq_one_letter_code
_entity_poly.pdbx_strand_id
1 'polypeptide(L)'
;TGRPRTETIIPFQSLGLKSYFKDEHIVTASEVLLAEKQFPQYQPLGKPNPFSYIATLNGNYNDQYERYATNQEDIVNKDEVYIVGDSLADLLSAKKIGATFIGTLTGLKGKAAHSELVANGADHVVEDITKIRKILL
;
A
#
# COMPACT_ATOMS: atom_id res chain seq x y z
N THR A 1 -1.02 5.15 1.12
CA THR A 1 -2.31 5.39 1.77
C THR A 1 -3.33 6.02 0.81
N GLY A 2 -4.62 5.71 1.01
CA GLY A 2 -5.73 6.35 0.30
C GLY A 2 -6.13 7.73 0.84
N ARG A 3 -5.42 8.25 1.84
CA ARG A 3 -5.64 9.60 2.38
C ARG A 3 -4.83 10.65 1.60
N PRO A 4 -5.31 11.91 1.52
CA PRO A 4 -4.51 13.02 1.00
C PRO A 4 -3.22 13.24 1.78
N ARG A 5 -2.24 13.88 1.15
CA ARG A 5 -0.90 14.04 1.76
C ARG A 5 -0.94 14.81 3.09
N THR A 6 -1.70 15.88 3.18
CA THR A 6 -1.85 16.66 4.42
C THR A 6 -2.44 15.83 5.57
N GLU A 7 -3.45 15.00 5.27
CA GLU A 7 -4.08 14.11 6.26
C GLU A 7 -3.18 12.93 6.66
N THR A 8 -2.07 12.71 5.97
CA THR A 8 -1.08 11.70 6.30
C THR A 8 0.10 12.30 7.07
N ILE A 9 0.69 13.37 6.57
CA ILE A 9 1.92 13.96 7.13
C ILE A 9 1.66 14.63 8.49
N ILE A 10 0.54 15.35 8.64
CA ILE A 10 0.24 16.04 9.90
C ILE A 10 0.11 15.05 11.07
N PRO A 11 -0.70 13.98 10.99
CA PRO A 11 -0.72 12.96 12.06
C PRO A 11 0.63 12.29 12.30
N PHE A 12 1.39 11.99 11.24
CA PHE A 12 2.72 11.40 11.38
C PHE A 12 3.67 12.28 12.18
N GLN A 13 3.65 13.59 11.93
CA GLN A 13 4.44 14.56 12.68
C GLN A 13 3.97 14.65 14.13
N SER A 14 2.65 14.81 14.35
CA SER A 14 2.07 14.94 15.68
C SER A 14 2.30 13.73 16.58
N LEU A 15 2.37 12.53 16.00
CA LEU A 15 2.60 11.28 16.72
C LEU A 15 4.09 10.89 16.80
N GLY A 16 4.99 11.72 16.26
CA GLY A 16 6.43 11.41 16.24
C GLY A 16 6.82 10.27 15.29
N LEU A 17 5.93 9.87 14.36
CA LEU A 17 6.17 8.75 13.46
C LEU A 17 6.94 9.15 12.21
N LYS A 18 6.94 10.43 11.85
CA LYS A 18 7.51 10.92 10.58
C LYS A 18 8.99 10.56 10.40
N SER A 19 9.76 10.56 11.48
CA SER A 19 11.20 10.24 11.47
C SER A 19 11.52 8.78 11.07
N TYR A 20 10.54 7.88 11.17
CA TYR A 20 10.70 6.48 10.78
C TYR A 20 10.47 6.23 9.29
N PHE A 21 9.97 7.23 8.54
CA PHE A 21 9.63 7.12 7.13
C PHE A 21 10.36 8.18 6.32
N LYS A 22 11.11 7.75 5.31
CA LYS A 22 11.68 8.67 4.33
C LYS A 22 10.59 9.22 3.41
N ASP A 23 10.69 10.49 3.01
CA ASP A 23 9.69 11.15 2.16
C ASP A 23 9.45 10.42 0.84
N GLU A 24 10.51 9.88 0.25
CA GLU A 24 10.45 9.10 -1.00
C GLU A 24 9.67 7.80 -0.88
N HIS A 25 9.40 7.31 0.34
CA HIS A 25 8.60 6.12 0.59
C HIS A 25 7.22 6.42 1.18
N ILE A 26 6.77 7.67 1.07
CA ILE A 26 5.41 8.06 1.46
C ILE A 26 4.62 8.41 0.20
N VAL A 27 3.70 7.53 -0.17
CA VAL A 27 2.79 7.74 -1.31
C VAL A 27 1.36 7.82 -0.81
N THR A 28 0.67 8.86 -1.20
CA THR A 28 -0.70 9.19 -0.75
C THR A 28 -1.66 9.27 -1.94
N ALA A 29 -2.94 9.51 -1.66
CA ALA A 29 -3.92 9.77 -2.71
C ALA A 29 -3.55 10.99 -3.57
N SER A 30 -2.81 11.96 -3.02
CA SER A 30 -2.39 13.15 -3.76
C SER A 30 -1.45 12.81 -4.92
N GLU A 31 -0.49 11.90 -4.71
CA GLU A 31 0.41 11.44 -5.76
C GLU A 31 -0.30 10.56 -6.79
N VAL A 32 -1.24 9.72 -6.34
CA VAL A 32 -2.08 8.92 -7.25
C VAL A 32 -2.89 9.83 -8.20
N LEU A 33 -3.56 10.84 -7.66
CA LEU A 33 -4.32 11.83 -8.45
C LEU A 33 -3.42 12.62 -9.41
N LEU A 34 -2.20 12.95 -9.00
CA LEU A 34 -1.24 13.62 -9.87
C LEU A 34 -0.85 12.72 -11.04
N ALA A 35 -0.54 11.45 -10.78
CA ALA A 35 -0.22 10.48 -11.82
C ALA A 35 -1.39 10.27 -12.80
N GLU A 36 -2.63 10.19 -12.29
CA GLU A 36 -3.83 10.07 -13.12
C GLU A 36 -4.07 11.31 -14.01
N LYS A 37 -3.73 12.51 -13.54
CA LYS A 37 -3.79 13.74 -14.36
C LYS A 37 -2.72 13.77 -15.43
N GLN A 38 -1.52 13.28 -15.13
CA GLN A 38 -0.43 13.22 -16.11
C GLN A 38 -0.63 12.13 -17.16
N PHE A 39 -1.22 11.02 -16.76
CA PHE A 39 -1.39 9.82 -17.59
C PHE A 39 -2.84 9.30 -17.53
N PRO A 40 -3.82 10.07 -18.02
CA PRO A 40 -5.24 9.71 -17.92
C PRO A 40 -5.59 8.39 -18.61
N GLN A 41 -4.78 7.96 -19.58
CA GLN A 41 -4.95 6.68 -20.30
C GLN A 41 -4.73 5.45 -19.39
N TYR A 42 -4.07 5.59 -18.25
CA TYR A 42 -3.78 4.48 -17.31
C TYR A 42 -4.71 4.46 -16.10
N GLN A 43 -5.70 5.34 -16.05
CA GLN A 43 -6.69 5.36 -14.96
C GLN A 43 -7.53 4.07 -14.95
N PRO A 44 -7.98 3.61 -13.75
CA PRO A 44 -7.68 4.15 -12.43
C PRO A 44 -6.35 3.64 -11.87
N LEU A 45 -5.57 4.52 -11.20
CA LEU A 45 -4.33 4.16 -10.52
C LEU A 45 -4.50 4.00 -9.01
N GLY A 46 -5.68 4.31 -8.48
CA GLY A 46 -6.04 4.02 -7.09
C GLY A 46 -6.19 2.52 -6.81
N LYS A 47 -6.05 2.11 -5.55
CA LYS A 47 -6.24 0.72 -5.11
C LYS A 47 -7.60 0.17 -5.59
N PRO A 48 -7.67 -1.05 -6.11
CA PRO A 48 -6.70 -2.14 -6.06
C PRO A 48 -5.62 -2.12 -7.15
N ASN A 49 -5.40 -1.00 -7.86
CA ASN A 49 -4.23 -0.85 -8.71
C ASN A 49 -2.97 -0.77 -7.82
N PRO A 50 -1.89 -1.51 -8.12
CA PRO A 50 -0.70 -1.55 -7.28
C PRO A 50 0.21 -0.33 -7.41
N PHE A 51 -0.12 0.67 -8.22
CA PHE A 51 0.70 1.85 -8.48
C PHE A 51 1.29 2.48 -7.20
N SER A 52 0.46 2.74 -6.19
CA SER A 52 0.92 3.38 -4.96
C SER A 52 1.94 2.54 -4.19
N TYR A 53 1.81 1.21 -4.22
CA TYR A 53 2.77 0.30 -3.59
C TYR A 53 4.08 0.23 -4.36
N ILE A 54 4.01 0.19 -5.68
CA ILE A 54 5.20 0.21 -6.55
C ILE A 54 5.99 1.51 -6.34
N ALA A 55 5.31 2.65 -6.33
CA ALA A 55 5.91 3.94 -6.07
C ALA A 55 6.50 4.03 -4.64
N THR A 56 5.85 3.43 -3.64
CA THR A 56 6.37 3.36 -2.27
C THR A 56 7.66 2.54 -2.19
N LEU A 57 7.71 1.41 -2.88
CA LEU A 57 8.88 0.52 -2.88
C LEU A 57 10.07 1.11 -3.63
N ASN A 58 9.83 1.70 -4.79
CA ASN A 58 10.89 2.17 -5.70
C ASN A 58 11.26 3.65 -5.49
N GLY A 59 10.46 4.38 -4.75
CA GLY A 59 10.60 5.81 -4.52
C GLY A 59 9.53 6.62 -5.25
N ASN A 60 9.00 7.63 -4.56
CA ASN A 60 7.95 8.52 -5.06
C ASN A 60 8.55 9.59 -5.98
N TYR A 61 9.00 9.18 -7.16
CA TYR A 61 9.63 10.04 -8.16
C TYR A 61 8.67 10.27 -9.33
N ASN A 62 8.30 11.53 -9.53
CA ASN A 62 7.31 11.93 -10.54
C ASN A 62 7.68 11.51 -11.97
N ASP A 63 8.96 11.57 -12.32
CA ASP A 63 9.49 11.13 -13.62
C ASP A 63 9.41 9.61 -13.84
N GLN A 64 9.12 8.83 -12.80
CA GLN A 64 8.94 7.38 -12.87
C GLN A 64 7.46 6.94 -12.89
N TYR A 65 6.51 7.85 -12.77
CA TYR A 65 5.10 7.51 -12.64
C TYR A 65 4.53 6.74 -13.83
N GLU A 66 4.93 7.09 -15.05
CA GLU A 66 4.51 6.34 -16.23
C GLU A 66 4.99 4.89 -16.18
N ARG A 67 6.24 4.68 -15.78
CA ARG A 67 6.82 3.35 -15.60
C ARG A 67 6.05 2.55 -14.53
N TYR A 68 5.75 3.16 -13.39
CA TYR A 68 5.00 2.50 -12.31
C TYR A 68 3.56 2.16 -12.71
N ALA A 69 2.95 2.94 -13.61
CA ALA A 69 1.62 2.68 -14.11
C ALA A 69 1.57 1.54 -15.14
N THR A 70 2.65 1.32 -15.89
CA THR A 70 2.70 0.37 -17.01
C THR A 70 3.45 -0.93 -16.71
N ASN A 71 4.58 -0.86 -15.97
CA ASN A 71 5.45 -1.99 -15.67
C ASN A 71 5.25 -2.48 -14.23
N GLN A 72 4.03 -2.86 -13.91
CA GLN A 72 3.62 -3.18 -12.52
C GLN A 72 4.25 -4.46 -11.96
N GLU A 73 4.88 -5.27 -12.79
CA GLU A 73 5.60 -6.48 -12.37
C GLU A 73 7.09 -6.23 -12.07
N ASP A 74 7.61 -5.06 -12.40
CA ASP A 74 9.02 -4.70 -12.23
C ASP A 74 9.31 -4.30 -10.77
N ILE A 75 9.13 -5.26 -9.86
CA ILE A 75 9.49 -5.12 -8.46
C ILE A 75 10.67 -6.03 -8.20
N VAL A 76 11.73 -5.42 -7.68
CA VAL A 76 12.91 -6.15 -7.26
C VAL A 76 12.57 -7.00 -6.04
N ASN A 77 12.77 -8.31 -6.15
CA ASN A 77 12.71 -9.26 -5.04
C ASN A 77 11.33 -9.35 -4.34
N LYS A 78 10.34 -9.81 -5.09
CA LYS A 78 8.93 -9.97 -4.63
C LYS A 78 8.81 -10.80 -3.35
N ASP A 79 9.67 -11.78 -3.16
CA ASP A 79 9.64 -12.70 -2.01
C ASP A 79 9.98 -12.01 -0.67
N GLU A 80 10.58 -10.84 -0.73
CA GLU A 80 10.91 -10.03 0.45
C GLU A 80 9.94 -8.87 0.68
N VAL A 81 8.88 -8.75 -0.13
CA VAL A 81 7.90 -7.68 -0.03
C VAL A 81 6.68 -8.12 0.76
N TYR A 82 6.42 -7.42 1.85
CA TYR A 82 5.22 -7.59 2.66
C TYR A 82 4.34 -6.36 2.53
N ILE A 83 3.06 -6.56 2.21
CA ILE A 83 2.06 -5.49 2.24
C ILE A 83 1.14 -5.72 3.43
N VAL A 84 1.06 -4.71 4.28
CA VAL A 84 0.18 -4.69 5.45
C VAL A 84 -0.99 -3.78 5.15
N GLY A 85 -2.21 -4.29 5.28
CA GLY A 85 -3.42 -3.52 4.99
C GLY A 85 -4.64 -4.05 5.72
N ASP A 86 -5.71 -3.28 5.69
CA ASP A 86 -6.98 -3.58 6.39
C ASP A 86 -8.15 -3.84 5.43
N SER A 87 -7.91 -3.76 4.12
CA SER A 87 -8.96 -3.83 3.12
C SER A 87 -8.69 -4.86 2.01
N LEU A 88 -9.77 -5.29 1.38
CA LEU A 88 -9.69 -6.12 0.18
C LEU A 88 -8.90 -5.44 -0.95
N ALA A 89 -8.99 -4.13 -1.07
CA ALA A 89 -8.25 -3.38 -2.10
C ALA A 89 -6.72 -3.47 -1.88
N ASP A 90 -6.25 -3.48 -0.64
CA ASP A 90 -4.84 -3.70 -0.31
C ASP A 90 -4.40 -5.11 -0.67
N LEU A 91 -5.20 -6.11 -0.30
CA LEU A 91 -4.96 -7.52 -0.64
C LEU A 91 -4.85 -7.74 -2.16
N LEU A 92 -5.79 -7.19 -2.92
CA LEU A 92 -5.79 -7.33 -4.38
C LEU A 92 -4.59 -6.64 -5.03
N SER A 93 -4.17 -5.49 -4.49
CA SER A 93 -2.93 -4.82 -4.91
C SER A 93 -1.70 -5.70 -4.64
N ALA A 94 -1.60 -6.29 -3.45
CA ALA A 94 -0.50 -7.19 -3.07
C ALA A 94 -0.41 -8.39 -4.02
N LYS A 95 -1.55 -9.01 -4.33
CA LYS A 95 -1.62 -10.15 -5.25
C LYS A 95 -1.14 -9.80 -6.65
N LYS A 96 -1.50 -8.63 -7.16
CA LYS A 96 -1.08 -8.19 -8.51
C LYS A 96 0.43 -8.08 -8.66
N ILE A 97 1.14 -7.75 -7.58
CA ILE A 97 2.61 -7.64 -7.60
C ILE A 97 3.31 -8.88 -7.02
N GLY A 98 2.57 -9.88 -6.57
CA GLY A 98 3.13 -11.11 -6.00
C GLY A 98 3.75 -10.94 -4.62
N ALA A 99 3.35 -9.92 -3.86
CA ALA A 99 3.81 -9.68 -2.49
C ALA A 99 3.02 -10.51 -1.48
N THR A 100 3.65 -10.82 -0.34
CA THR A 100 2.97 -11.44 0.81
C THR A 100 2.04 -10.41 1.47
N PHE A 101 0.78 -10.77 1.68
CA PHE A 101 -0.19 -9.89 2.31
C PHE A 101 -0.48 -10.26 3.77
N ILE A 102 -0.38 -9.25 4.64
CA ILE A 102 -0.75 -9.37 6.06
C ILE A 102 -1.93 -8.45 6.32
N GLY A 103 -3.11 -9.05 6.51
CA GLY A 103 -4.33 -8.32 6.89
C GLY A 103 -4.32 -7.92 8.36
N THR A 104 -4.75 -6.70 8.68
CA THR A 104 -5.01 -6.25 10.05
C THR A 104 -6.49 -5.95 10.25
N LEU A 105 -7.01 -6.25 11.45
CA LEU A 105 -8.43 -6.07 11.79
C LEU A 105 -8.73 -4.73 12.46
N THR A 106 -7.86 -3.75 12.29
CA THR A 106 -7.99 -2.40 12.87
C THR A 106 -8.68 -1.38 11.95
N GLY A 107 -9.05 -1.78 10.74
CA GLY A 107 -9.72 -0.92 9.77
C GLY A 107 -11.22 -0.75 10.05
N LEU A 108 -11.93 -0.12 9.11
CA LEU A 108 -13.35 0.24 9.25
C LEU A 108 -14.27 -0.97 9.50
N LYS A 109 -13.98 -2.12 8.87
CA LYS A 109 -14.76 -3.36 9.05
C LYS A 109 -14.39 -4.11 10.34
N GLY A 110 -13.28 -3.78 10.98
CA GLY A 110 -12.81 -4.47 12.18
C GLY A 110 -12.72 -5.98 11.98
N LYS A 111 -13.19 -6.75 12.96
CA LYS A 111 -13.17 -8.23 12.92
C LYS A 111 -14.00 -8.82 11.76
N ALA A 112 -14.97 -8.10 11.22
CA ALA A 112 -15.77 -8.56 10.08
C ALA A 112 -14.95 -8.70 8.78
N ALA A 113 -13.81 -8.02 8.68
CA ALA A 113 -12.90 -8.15 7.53
C ALA A 113 -12.20 -9.52 7.47
N HIS A 114 -12.10 -10.25 8.58
CA HIS A 114 -11.36 -11.51 8.66
C HIS A 114 -11.78 -12.53 7.60
N SER A 115 -13.06 -12.85 7.55
CA SER A 115 -13.60 -13.84 6.61
C SER A 115 -13.43 -13.42 5.15
N GLU A 116 -13.60 -12.14 4.84
CA GLU A 116 -13.39 -11.59 3.50
C GLU A 116 -11.92 -11.70 3.06
N LEU A 117 -10.99 -11.31 3.94
CA LEU A 117 -9.55 -11.38 3.65
C LEU A 117 -9.08 -12.83 3.47
N VAL A 118 -9.49 -13.74 4.37
CA VAL A 118 -9.16 -15.16 4.26
C VAL A 118 -9.74 -15.78 2.99
N ALA A 119 -11.03 -15.53 2.69
CA ALA A 119 -11.69 -16.06 1.50
C ALA A 119 -11.05 -15.58 0.20
N ASN A 120 -10.44 -14.39 0.20
CA ASN A 120 -9.72 -13.84 -0.95
C ASN A 120 -8.22 -14.16 -0.94
N GLY A 121 -7.75 -15.00 -0.01
CA GLY A 121 -6.41 -15.58 0.02
C GLY A 121 -5.35 -14.63 0.61
N ALA A 122 -5.66 -13.95 1.70
CA ALA A 122 -4.65 -13.31 2.53
C ALA A 122 -3.69 -14.36 3.09
N ASP A 123 -2.39 -14.09 3.04
CA ASP A 123 -1.37 -15.01 3.55
C ASP A 123 -1.43 -15.08 5.08
N HIS A 124 -1.65 -13.93 5.71
CA HIS A 124 -1.83 -13.82 7.15
C HIS A 124 -2.91 -12.81 7.47
N VAL A 125 -3.64 -13.03 8.57
CA VAL A 125 -4.56 -12.05 9.17
C VAL A 125 -4.30 -11.97 10.66
N VAL A 126 -4.04 -10.77 11.16
CA VAL A 126 -3.72 -10.50 12.57
C VAL A 126 -4.67 -9.45 13.15
N GLU A 127 -4.85 -9.46 14.47
CA GLU A 127 -5.73 -8.49 15.14
C GLU A 127 -5.26 -7.05 14.93
N ASP A 128 -3.96 -6.82 15.06
CA ASP A 128 -3.35 -5.50 14.92
C ASP A 128 -1.86 -5.60 14.51
N ILE A 129 -1.26 -4.47 14.21
CA ILE A 129 0.13 -4.37 13.72
C ILE A 129 1.16 -4.90 14.75
N THR A 130 0.86 -4.94 16.04
CA THR A 130 1.81 -5.44 17.05
C THR A 130 2.07 -6.95 16.92
N LYS A 131 1.18 -7.67 16.27
CA LYS A 131 1.29 -9.13 16.04
C LYS A 131 2.17 -9.50 14.85
N ILE A 132 2.50 -8.54 13.97
CA ILE A 132 3.26 -8.77 12.74
C ILE A 132 4.68 -9.27 13.03
N ARG A 133 5.28 -8.83 14.14
CA ARG A 133 6.64 -9.25 14.51
C ARG A 133 6.82 -10.78 14.51
N LYS A 134 5.82 -11.54 14.89
CA LYS A 134 5.87 -13.01 14.91
C LYS A 134 5.87 -13.64 13.52
N ILE A 135 5.44 -12.91 12.52
CA ILE A 135 5.42 -13.36 11.12
C ILE A 135 6.76 -13.03 10.44
N LEU A 136 7.32 -11.86 10.73
CA LEU A 136 8.53 -11.35 10.07
C LEU A 136 9.84 -11.83 10.72
N LEU A 137 9.78 -12.29 11.93
CA LEU A 137 10.94 -12.74 12.73
C LEU A 137 10.75 -14.16 13.27
#